data_f95e1a06a5fde27f4f5e7b36c87edeb6
#
_entry.id   f95e1a06a5fde27f4f5e7b36c87edeb6
#
_cell.length_a   1.000
_cell.length_b   1.000
_cell.length_c   1.000
_cell.angle_alpha   90.00
_cell.angle_beta   90.00
_cell.angle_gamma   90.00
#
_symmetry.space_group_name_H-M   'P 1'
#
loop_
_entity.id
_entity.type
_entity.pdbx_description
1 polymer ?
#
loop_
_entity_poly.entity_id
_entity_poly.type
_entity_poly.pdbx_seq_one_letter_code
_entity_poly.pdbx_strand_id
1 'polypeptide(L)'
;IFHIPKVLGHRDKANVINGEYQRRNKSYCKSLQSRLKRTGRIGQVSEHPKYAGAFTYTSCLKTSPLISIIVPTNGSILEINERKIDLLTNLITQIHERSSYQNIDVVVVENGNLSASQENVLKKFGCRTTRFLEAQPNIARKINQGVRHSSGDYLLILNDDIEILTDDWLERMVRHFEKPGIGIVGCRLLYPEGSIQHAGVVYVNGHPQHVSRNRKGDESGYFFSTALVRNYVAVTGACMMTPRDVFLKTGGYNERFPINYNDIEYCLKVRQSGDRIVYDGTCVLTHL
;
A
#
# COMPACT_ATOMS: atom_id res chain seq x y z
N ILE A 1 -7.90 -7.06 22.81
CA ILE A 1 -9.26 -7.23 22.23
C ILE A 1 -9.43 -8.71 21.97
N PHE A 2 -10.39 -9.34 22.64
CA PHE A 2 -10.73 -10.75 22.40
C PHE A 2 -11.70 -10.82 21.21
N HIS A 3 -11.43 -11.71 20.27
CA HIS A 3 -12.35 -12.01 19.18
C HIS A 3 -13.37 -13.06 19.66
N ILE A 4 -14.64 -12.74 19.59
CA ILE A 4 -15.72 -13.69 19.85
C ILE A 4 -16.23 -14.19 18.49
N PRO A 5 -15.93 -15.45 18.09
CA PRO A 5 -16.29 -15.96 16.76
C PRO A 5 -17.76 -16.41 16.72
N LYS A 6 -18.66 -15.57 17.19
CA LYS A 6 -20.11 -15.83 17.23
C LYS A 6 -20.86 -14.57 16.80
N VAL A 7 -21.97 -14.76 16.10
CA VAL A 7 -22.95 -13.70 15.85
C VAL A 7 -23.70 -13.45 17.14
N LEU A 8 -23.45 -12.31 17.80
CA LEU A 8 -24.06 -11.96 19.08
C LEU A 8 -25.38 -11.18 18.95
N GLY A 9 -25.76 -10.82 17.72
CA GLY A 9 -27.02 -10.12 17.46
C GLY A 9 -27.26 -9.89 15.97
N HIS A 10 -28.52 -9.74 15.62
CA HIS A 10 -28.96 -9.34 14.30
C HIS A 10 -29.64 -7.98 14.40
N ARG A 11 -29.54 -7.18 13.34
CA ARG A 11 -30.21 -5.91 13.24
C ARG A 11 -31.08 -5.90 11.97
N ASP A 12 -32.34 -5.55 12.14
CA ASP A 12 -33.28 -5.44 11.04
C ASP A 12 -32.88 -4.31 10.09
N LYS A 13 -32.86 -4.58 8.77
CA LYS A 13 -32.61 -3.57 7.73
C LYS A 13 -33.70 -2.51 7.68
N ALA A 14 -34.91 -2.81 8.09
CA ALA A 14 -36.07 -1.91 8.05
C ALA A 14 -35.90 -0.62 8.89
N ASN A 15 -35.07 -0.65 9.94
CA ASN A 15 -34.81 0.51 10.78
C ASN A 15 -33.69 1.45 10.27
N VAL A 16 -33.19 1.25 9.04
CA VAL A 16 -32.11 2.06 8.46
C VAL A 16 -32.64 3.23 7.62
N ILE A 17 -33.95 3.28 7.36
CA ILE A 17 -34.56 4.28 6.46
C ILE A 17 -35.18 5.40 7.30
N ASN A 18 -34.72 6.63 7.06
CA ASN A 18 -35.19 7.96 7.47
C ASN A 18 -34.33 8.66 8.50
N GLY A 19 -34.17 9.95 8.34
CA GLY A 19 -33.60 11.01 9.20
C GLY A 19 -32.86 10.66 10.49
N GLU A 20 -33.21 9.56 11.13
CA GLU A 20 -32.58 8.98 12.33
C GLU A 20 -31.16 8.43 12.03
N TYR A 21 -30.95 7.83 10.87
CA TYR A 21 -29.66 7.36 10.43
C TYR A 21 -28.66 8.52 10.24
N GLN A 22 -29.08 9.61 9.60
CA GLN A 22 -28.25 10.81 9.43
C GLN A 22 -27.92 11.50 10.75
N ARG A 23 -28.90 11.61 11.66
CA ARG A 23 -28.68 12.14 13.03
C ARG A 23 -27.68 11.30 13.80
N ARG A 24 -27.77 9.99 13.69
CA ARG A 24 -26.89 9.03 14.35
C ARG A 24 -25.47 9.10 13.83
N ASN A 25 -25.28 9.18 12.50
CA ASN A 25 -23.96 9.30 11.89
C ASN A 25 -23.27 10.63 12.27
N LYS A 26 -24.02 11.74 12.32
CA LYS A 26 -23.50 13.01 12.84
C LYS A 26 -23.02 12.89 14.30
N SER A 27 -23.76 12.14 15.13
CA SER A 27 -23.37 11.88 16.52
C SER A 27 -22.10 11.03 16.60
N TYR A 28 -21.96 9.99 15.76
CA TYR A 28 -20.75 9.18 15.69
C TYR A 28 -19.54 10.00 15.23
N CYS A 29 -19.68 10.83 14.19
CA CYS A 29 -18.61 11.73 13.75
C CYS A 29 -18.16 12.64 14.89
N LYS A 30 -19.10 13.24 15.63
CA LYS A 30 -18.77 14.11 16.79
C LYS A 30 -18.04 13.33 17.88
N SER A 31 -18.48 12.12 18.21
CA SER A 31 -17.86 11.28 19.22
C SER A 31 -16.43 10.85 18.81
N LEU A 32 -16.25 10.46 17.56
CA LEU A 32 -14.93 10.13 17.01
C LEU A 32 -14.01 11.35 16.97
N GLN A 33 -14.52 12.52 16.55
CA GLN A 33 -13.76 13.77 16.55
C GLN A 33 -13.35 14.19 17.99
N SER A 34 -14.24 14.04 18.97
CA SER A 34 -13.94 14.29 20.38
C SER A 34 -12.86 13.32 20.91
N ARG A 35 -12.88 12.06 20.48
CA ARG A 35 -11.83 11.10 20.82
C ARG A 35 -10.48 11.53 20.26
N LEU A 36 -10.42 12.00 19.00
CA LEU A 36 -9.18 12.50 18.40
C LEU A 36 -8.59 13.65 19.24
N LYS A 37 -9.41 14.63 19.60
CA LYS A 37 -8.98 15.75 20.46
C LYS A 37 -8.43 15.26 21.81
N ARG A 38 -9.13 14.34 22.48
CA ARG A 38 -8.68 13.80 23.79
C ARG A 38 -7.39 13.01 23.71
N THR A 39 -7.10 12.39 22.54
CA THR A 39 -5.88 11.61 22.31
C THR A 39 -4.77 12.43 21.66
N GLY A 40 -4.91 13.78 21.56
CA GLY A 40 -3.92 14.67 20.96
C GLY A 40 -3.69 14.46 19.46
N ARG A 41 -4.65 13.83 18.77
CA ARG A 41 -4.56 13.59 17.33
C ARG A 41 -5.18 14.73 16.56
N ILE A 42 -4.44 15.25 15.59
CA ILE A 42 -4.91 16.30 14.67
C ILE A 42 -5.47 15.64 13.42
N GLY A 43 -6.70 16.00 13.04
CA GLY A 43 -7.32 15.48 11.83
C GLY A 43 -8.84 15.61 11.87
N GLN A 44 -9.48 15.23 10.78
CA GLN A 44 -10.91 15.33 10.58
C GLN A 44 -11.53 13.93 10.40
N VAL A 45 -12.66 13.71 11.07
CA VAL A 45 -13.51 12.53 10.83
C VAL A 45 -14.65 12.94 9.91
N SER A 46 -14.87 12.16 8.88
CA SER A 46 -16.01 12.29 7.96
C SER A 46 -16.70 10.95 7.75
N GLU A 47 -17.96 10.96 7.37
CA GLU A 47 -18.65 9.77 6.90
C GLU A 47 -18.04 9.36 5.55
N HIS A 48 -17.89 8.08 5.32
CA HIS A 48 -17.39 7.57 4.04
C HIS A 48 -18.41 7.82 2.93
N PRO A 49 -18.03 8.45 1.80
CA PRO A 49 -19.00 8.88 0.79
C PRO A 49 -19.79 7.73 0.15
N LYS A 50 -19.19 6.55 0.05
CA LYS A 50 -19.78 5.37 -0.61
C LYS A 50 -20.42 4.37 0.37
N TYR A 51 -19.88 4.26 1.59
CA TYR A 51 -20.25 3.20 2.53
C TYR A 51 -20.94 3.76 3.77
N ALA A 52 -22.27 3.64 3.81
CA ALA A 52 -23.07 4.10 4.93
C ALA A 52 -22.66 3.43 6.26
N GLY A 53 -22.46 4.23 7.30
CA GLY A 53 -22.00 3.76 8.62
C GLY A 53 -20.50 3.51 8.71
N ALA A 54 -19.75 3.75 7.65
CA ALA A 54 -18.30 3.79 7.66
C ALA A 54 -17.80 5.22 7.84
N PHE A 55 -16.65 5.38 8.51
CA PHE A 55 -16.05 6.69 8.78
C PHE A 55 -14.59 6.67 8.35
N THR A 56 -14.16 7.77 7.76
CA THR A 56 -12.77 8.03 7.40
C THR A 56 -12.15 9.03 8.36
N TYR A 57 -10.89 8.83 8.65
CA TYR A 57 -10.06 9.77 9.40
C TYR A 57 -8.95 10.28 8.49
N THR A 58 -8.93 11.57 8.26
CA THR A 58 -7.86 12.24 7.51
C THR A 58 -7.03 13.09 8.47
N SER A 59 -5.75 12.77 8.61
CA SER A 59 -4.77 13.61 9.32
C SER A 59 -4.07 14.52 8.32
N CYS A 60 -3.72 15.73 8.77
CA CYS A 60 -2.72 16.53 8.06
C CYS A 60 -1.35 16.01 8.46
N LEU A 61 -0.50 15.69 7.51
CA LEU A 61 0.90 15.36 7.78
C LEU A 61 1.56 16.57 8.46
N LYS A 62 2.22 16.33 9.59
CA LYS A 62 2.94 17.37 10.32
C LYS A 62 4.23 17.78 9.62
N THR A 63 4.84 16.84 8.92
CA THR A 63 6.08 16.97 8.16
C THR A 63 5.91 16.29 6.82
N SER A 64 6.81 16.59 5.89
CA SER A 64 6.89 15.91 4.59
C SER A 64 8.19 15.09 4.54
N PRO A 65 8.23 13.90 5.19
CA PRO A 65 9.44 13.07 5.21
C PRO A 65 9.82 12.59 3.82
N LEU A 66 11.10 12.36 3.57
CA LEU A 66 11.57 11.84 2.30
C LEU A 66 11.15 10.37 2.13
N ILE A 67 10.47 10.06 1.02
CA ILE A 67 10.10 8.70 0.63
C ILE A 67 11.01 8.23 -0.49
N SER A 68 11.81 7.19 -0.26
CA SER A 68 12.54 6.52 -1.33
C SER A 68 11.68 5.42 -1.95
N ILE A 69 11.35 5.56 -3.22
CA ILE A 69 10.60 4.58 -4.01
C ILE A 69 11.60 3.65 -4.70
N ILE A 70 11.60 2.38 -4.31
CA ILE A 70 12.48 1.34 -4.83
C ILE A 70 11.73 0.56 -5.91
N VAL A 71 12.18 0.67 -7.14
CA VAL A 71 11.55 0.05 -8.31
C VAL A 71 12.49 -1.02 -8.90
N PRO A 72 12.31 -2.30 -8.55
CA PRO A 72 12.99 -3.38 -9.25
C PRO A 72 12.35 -3.57 -10.63
N THR A 73 13.15 -3.54 -11.69
CA THR A 73 12.66 -3.71 -13.06
C THR A 73 13.58 -4.59 -13.91
N ASN A 74 13.02 -5.18 -14.95
CA ASN A 74 13.78 -5.80 -16.06
C ASN A 74 13.56 -5.06 -17.38
N GLY A 75 12.91 -3.89 -17.37
CA GLY A 75 12.64 -3.07 -18.56
C GLY A 75 11.58 -3.66 -19.49
N SER A 76 10.64 -4.46 -18.96
CA SER A 76 9.63 -5.15 -19.78
C SER A 76 8.62 -4.21 -20.43
N ILE A 77 8.16 -4.65 -21.60
CA ILE A 77 6.98 -4.11 -22.28
C ILE A 77 5.87 -5.14 -22.16
N LEU A 78 4.72 -4.72 -21.68
CA LEU A 78 3.52 -5.56 -21.56
C LEU A 78 2.53 -5.21 -22.67
N GLU A 79 1.87 -6.21 -23.24
CA GLU A 79 0.80 -6.02 -24.21
C GLU A 79 -0.54 -6.33 -23.58
N ILE A 80 -1.41 -5.32 -23.43
CA ILE A 80 -2.76 -5.45 -22.90
C ILE A 80 -3.73 -4.84 -23.90
N ASN A 81 -4.72 -5.61 -24.35
CA ASN A 81 -5.76 -5.14 -25.30
C ASN A 81 -5.14 -4.43 -26.51
N GLU A 82 -4.16 -5.05 -27.16
CA GLU A 82 -3.45 -4.55 -28.34
C GLU A 82 -2.60 -3.26 -28.10
N ARG A 83 -2.48 -2.83 -26.85
CA ARG A 83 -1.61 -1.69 -26.47
C ARG A 83 -0.32 -2.19 -25.84
N LYS A 84 0.79 -1.70 -26.36
CA LYS A 84 2.11 -1.94 -25.78
C LYS A 84 2.38 -0.89 -24.72
N ILE A 85 2.58 -1.32 -23.48
CA ILE A 85 2.89 -0.48 -22.32
C ILE A 85 4.33 -0.76 -21.91
N ASP A 86 5.20 0.23 -22.02
CA ASP A 86 6.50 0.21 -21.38
C ASP A 86 6.28 0.45 -19.88
N LEU A 87 6.40 -0.61 -19.10
CA LEU A 87 6.02 -0.62 -17.68
C LEU A 87 6.80 0.44 -16.88
N LEU A 88 8.12 0.45 -17.03
CA LEU A 88 8.97 1.40 -16.31
C LEU A 88 8.66 2.86 -16.68
N THR A 89 8.59 3.16 -17.99
CA THR A 89 8.28 4.50 -18.47
C THR A 89 6.92 4.97 -17.99
N ASN A 90 5.91 4.09 -18.05
CA ASN A 90 4.54 4.36 -17.60
C ASN A 90 4.52 4.67 -16.07
N LEU A 91 5.14 3.82 -15.27
CA LEU A 91 5.18 4.01 -13.81
C LEU A 91 5.90 5.32 -13.44
N ILE A 92 7.11 5.55 -13.95
CA ILE A 92 7.90 6.74 -13.60
C ILE A 92 7.17 8.02 -13.98
N THR A 93 6.53 8.05 -15.16
CA THR A 93 5.72 9.17 -15.59
C THR A 93 4.56 9.42 -14.63
N GLN A 94 3.81 8.37 -14.26
CA GLN A 94 2.68 8.51 -13.35
C GLN A 94 3.11 8.93 -11.93
N ILE A 95 4.23 8.44 -11.41
CA ILE A 95 4.76 8.86 -10.10
C ILE A 95 4.94 10.39 -10.08
N HIS A 96 5.53 10.97 -11.10
CA HIS A 96 5.85 12.41 -11.14
C HIS A 96 4.68 13.29 -11.56
N GLU A 97 3.79 12.82 -12.42
CA GLU A 97 2.70 13.62 -12.97
C GLU A 97 1.40 13.50 -12.18
N ARG A 98 1.18 12.39 -11.46
CA ARG A 98 -0.07 12.13 -10.75
C ARG A 98 0.05 12.15 -9.22
N SER A 99 1.24 11.98 -8.65
CA SER A 99 1.36 11.99 -7.19
C SER A 99 1.34 13.42 -6.66
N SER A 100 0.48 13.70 -5.69
CA SER A 100 0.45 14.98 -4.98
C SER A 100 1.65 15.18 -4.04
N TYR A 101 2.24 14.09 -3.55
CA TYR A 101 3.42 14.12 -2.68
C TYR A 101 4.71 14.27 -3.49
N GLN A 102 5.48 15.32 -3.20
CA GLN A 102 6.63 15.69 -4.02
C GLN A 102 8.00 15.39 -3.38
N ASN A 103 8.07 15.15 -2.06
CA ASN A 103 9.35 14.84 -1.40
C ASN A 103 9.70 13.37 -1.56
N ILE A 104 10.03 12.99 -2.77
CA ILE A 104 10.33 11.62 -3.20
C ILE A 104 11.72 11.50 -3.79
N ASP A 105 12.26 10.30 -3.71
CA ASP A 105 13.52 9.87 -4.28
C ASP A 105 13.30 8.51 -4.95
N VAL A 106 13.42 8.43 -6.26
CA VAL A 106 13.15 7.20 -7.01
C VAL A 106 14.45 6.50 -7.32
N VAL A 107 14.58 5.25 -6.89
CA VAL A 107 15.74 4.37 -7.12
C VAL A 107 15.30 3.17 -7.95
N VAL A 108 15.72 3.12 -9.19
CA VAL A 108 15.44 2.03 -10.14
C VAL A 108 16.57 1.00 -10.08
N VAL A 109 16.22 -0.26 -9.82
CA VAL A 109 17.16 -1.38 -9.82
C VAL A 109 16.95 -2.22 -11.06
N GLU A 110 17.86 -2.07 -12.05
CA GLU A 110 17.72 -2.59 -13.41
C GLU A 110 18.80 -3.63 -13.76
N ASN A 111 18.62 -4.39 -14.86
CA ASN A 111 19.49 -5.51 -15.25
C ASN A 111 20.56 -5.15 -16.30
N GLY A 112 20.80 -3.89 -16.62
CA GLY A 112 21.72 -3.45 -17.66
C GLY A 112 21.14 -3.55 -19.08
N ASN A 113 19.82 -3.65 -19.23
CA ASN A 113 19.11 -3.86 -20.50
C ASN A 113 18.04 -2.80 -20.80
N LEU A 114 18.11 -1.64 -20.14
CA LEU A 114 17.18 -0.55 -20.42
C LEU A 114 17.38 0.01 -21.82
N SER A 115 16.29 0.33 -22.49
CA SER A 115 16.33 1.05 -23.77
C SER A 115 16.74 2.50 -23.58
N ALA A 116 17.25 3.14 -24.65
CA ALA A 116 17.59 4.55 -24.64
C ALA A 116 16.38 5.45 -24.28
N SER A 117 15.16 5.03 -24.66
CA SER A 117 13.92 5.73 -24.28
C SER A 117 13.69 5.68 -22.77
N GLN A 118 13.83 4.51 -22.16
CA GLN A 118 13.71 4.34 -20.70
C GLN A 118 14.75 5.16 -19.95
N GLU A 119 16.02 5.09 -20.37
CA GLU A 119 17.09 5.92 -19.77
C GLU A 119 16.80 7.42 -19.85
N ASN A 120 16.25 7.89 -20.97
CA ASN A 120 15.88 9.29 -21.14
C ASN A 120 14.77 9.72 -20.18
N VAL A 121 13.76 8.86 -19.95
CA VAL A 121 12.69 9.12 -18.97
C VAL A 121 13.26 9.19 -17.56
N LEU A 122 14.14 8.27 -17.19
CA LEU A 122 14.78 8.29 -15.86
C LEU A 122 15.60 9.57 -15.66
N LYS A 123 16.36 10.01 -16.67
CA LYS A 123 17.11 11.27 -16.62
C LYS A 123 16.19 12.48 -16.53
N LYS A 124 15.11 12.52 -17.31
CA LYS A 124 14.11 13.61 -17.30
C LYS A 124 13.56 13.85 -15.89
N PHE A 125 13.27 12.79 -15.17
CA PHE A 125 12.67 12.86 -13.84
C PHE A 125 13.68 12.76 -12.69
N GLY A 126 14.99 12.75 -12.97
CA GLY A 126 16.04 12.73 -11.96
C GLY A 126 16.09 11.43 -11.14
N CYS A 127 15.61 10.31 -11.70
CA CYS A 127 15.65 9.02 -11.04
C CYS A 127 17.09 8.51 -10.93
N ARG A 128 17.42 7.91 -9.77
CA ARG A 128 18.69 7.20 -9.60
C ARG A 128 18.59 5.79 -10.10
N THR A 129 19.67 5.26 -10.66
CA THR A 129 19.72 3.88 -11.16
C THR A 129 20.84 3.10 -10.49
N THR A 130 20.63 1.81 -10.27
CA THR A 130 21.68 0.86 -9.86
C THR A 130 21.50 -0.45 -10.60
N ARG A 131 22.62 -1.02 -11.09
CA ARG A 131 22.62 -2.26 -11.88
C ARG A 131 22.68 -3.50 -11.01
N PHE A 132 21.78 -4.43 -11.28
CA PHE A 132 21.77 -5.76 -10.71
C PHE A 132 22.16 -6.78 -11.79
N LEU A 133 23.40 -7.22 -11.75
CA LEU A 133 23.99 -8.06 -12.82
C LEU A 133 24.10 -9.54 -12.43
N GLU A 134 23.30 -10.01 -11.49
CA GLU A 134 23.29 -11.43 -11.13
C GLU A 134 22.56 -12.27 -12.19
N ALA A 135 23.12 -13.46 -12.50
CA ALA A 135 22.59 -14.36 -13.51
C ALA A 135 21.23 -14.96 -13.13
N GLN A 136 20.96 -15.10 -11.83
CA GLN A 136 19.70 -15.65 -11.34
C GLN A 136 18.77 -14.52 -10.82
N PRO A 137 17.49 -14.53 -11.23
CA PRO A 137 16.52 -13.56 -10.73
C PRO A 137 16.38 -13.63 -9.20
N ASN A 138 16.55 -12.50 -8.54
CA ASN A 138 16.35 -12.39 -7.09
C ASN A 138 15.79 -11.01 -6.74
N ILE A 139 14.47 -10.93 -6.59
CA ILE A 139 13.76 -9.69 -6.25
C ILE A 139 14.14 -9.20 -4.86
N ALA A 140 14.31 -10.11 -3.89
CA ALA A 140 14.73 -9.73 -2.54
C ALA A 140 16.08 -9.01 -2.55
N ARG A 141 17.07 -9.51 -3.31
CA ARG A 141 18.38 -8.85 -3.48
C ARG A 141 18.27 -7.52 -4.20
N LYS A 142 17.45 -7.42 -5.25
CA LYS A 142 17.20 -6.16 -5.93
C LYS A 142 16.64 -5.10 -4.98
N ILE A 143 15.63 -5.45 -4.17
CA ILE A 143 15.05 -4.55 -3.19
C ILE A 143 16.11 -4.12 -2.18
N ASN A 144 16.85 -5.05 -1.59
CA ASN A 144 17.93 -4.76 -0.63
C ASN A 144 19.00 -3.85 -1.25
N GLN A 145 19.36 -4.08 -2.53
CA GLN A 145 20.29 -3.22 -3.26
C GLN A 145 19.74 -1.81 -3.43
N GLY A 146 18.50 -1.67 -3.86
CA GLY A 146 17.83 -0.38 -4.01
C GLY A 146 17.81 0.41 -2.70
N VAL A 147 17.52 -0.27 -1.57
CA VAL A 147 17.53 0.35 -0.25
C VAL A 147 18.93 0.86 0.13
N ARG A 148 20.00 0.13 -0.19
CA ARG A 148 21.39 0.60 0.04
C ARG A 148 21.74 1.86 -0.75
N HIS A 149 21.07 2.09 -1.90
CA HIS A 149 21.28 3.27 -2.76
C HIS A 149 20.24 4.37 -2.51
N SER A 150 19.43 4.26 -1.46
CA SER A 150 18.36 5.20 -1.14
C SER A 150 18.64 5.94 0.18
N SER A 151 17.97 7.07 0.43
CA SER A 151 18.22 7.91 1.61
C SER A 151 16.97 8.36 2.36
N GLY A 152 15.76 8.00 1.88
CA GLY A 152 14.49 8.41 2.48
C GLY A 152 14.25 7.86 3.88
N ASP A 153 13.47 8.58 4.66
CA ASP A 153 13.02 8.16 5.99
C ASP A 153 12.07 6.95 5.90
N TYR A 154 11.32 6.90 4.80
CA TYR A 154 10.45 5.79 4.44
C TYR A 154 10.90 5.16 3.13
N LEU A 155 10.73 3.85 3.05
CA LEU A 155 11.01 3.03 1.88
C LEU A 155 9.69 2.54 1.31
N LEU A 156 9.44 2.82 0.05
CA LEU A 156 8.32 2.26 -0.70
C LEU A 156 8.85 1.26 -1.72
N ILE A 157 8.59 0.00 -1.50
CA ILE A 157 8.83 -1.06 -2.49
C ILE A 157 7.65 -1.01 -3.48
N LEU A 158 7.94 -0.86 -4.77
CA LEU A 158 6.92 -0.68 -5.80
C LEU A 158 7.32 -1.44 -7.06
N ASN A 159 6.45 -2.33 -7.53
CA ASN A 159 6.63 -3.01 -8.81
C ASN A 159 6.51 -2.02 -9.98
N ASP A 160 7.20 -2.32 -11.09
CA ASP A 160 7.18 -1.48 -12.29
C ASP A 160 5.88 -1.58 -13.12
N ASP A 161 5.02 -2.56 -12.84
CA ASP A 161 3.72 -2.79 -13.46
C ASP A 161 2.52 -2.22 -12.66
N ILE A 162 2.77 -1.16 -11.88
CA ILE A 162 1.73 -0.46 -11.11
C ILE A 162 1.23 0.77 -11.89
N GLU A 163 -0.10 0.98 -11.86
CA GLU A 163 -0.76 2.21 -12.29
C GLU A 163 -1.41 2.95 -11.13
N ILE A 164 -1.23 4.27 -11.07
CA ILE A 164 -1.71 5.11 -9.97
C ILE A 164 -3.14 5.57 -10.26
N LEU A 165 -4.10 5.17 -9.40
CA LEU A 165 -5.50 5.59 -9.47
C LEU A 165 -5.86 6.68 -8.46
N THR A 166 -5.09 6.79 -7.37
CA THR A 166 -5.36 7.71 -6.26
C THR A 166 -4.20 8.69 -6.14
N ASP A 167 -4.38 9.94 -6.48
CA ASP A 167 -3.27 10.92 -6.58
C ASP A 167 -2.59 11.22 -5.22
N ASP A 168 -3.32 11.15 -4.10
CA ASP A 168 -2.82 11.32 -2.73
C ASP A 168 -2.38 9.98 -2.06
N TRP A 169 -2.00 8.98 -2.86
CA TRP A 169 -1.66 7.63 -2.39
C TRP A 169 -0.46 7.60 -1.42
N LEU A 170 0.57 8.38 -1.68
CA LEU A 170 1.76 8.46 -0.83
C LEU A 170 1.44 9.09 0.53
N GLU A 171 0.67 10.17 0.54
CA GLU A 171 0.17 10.82 1.76
C GLU A 171 -0.70 9.86 2.58
N ARG A 172 -1.58 9.10 1.91
CA ARG A 172 -2.41 8.10 2.58
C ARG A 172 -1.57 7.03 3.26
N MET A 173 -0.51 6.57 2.62
CA MET A 173 0.37 5.54 3.17
C MET A 173 1.23 6.11 4.31
N VAL A 174 1.95 7.21 4.10
CA VAL A 174 2.93 7.73 5.06
C VAL A 174 2.29 8.22 6.36
N ARG A 175 1.09 8.81 6.32
CA ARG A 175 0.40 9.29 7.52
C ARG A 175 0.06 8.21 8.54
N HIS A 176 0.02 6.94 8.14
CA HIS A 176 -0.21 5.86 9.09
C HIS A 176 0.91 5.74 10.11
N PHE A 177 2.14 6.07 9.72
CA PHE A 177 3.32 6.00 10.57
C PHE A 177 3.40 7.10 11.65
N GLU A 178 2.54 8.13 11.59
CA GLU A 178 2.36 9.05 12.72
C GLU A 178 1.83 8.33 13.98
N LYS A 179 1.32 7.11 13.83
CA LYS A 179 0.92 6.24 14.94
C LYS A 179 2.05 5.28 15.27
N PRO A 180 2.49 5.21 16.53
CA PRO A 180 3.54 4.29 16.94
C PRO A 180 3.13 2.82 16.71
N GLY A 181 4.12 1.96 16.46
CA GLY A 181 3.95 0.53 16.30
C GLY A 181 3.26 0.15 14.98
N ILE A 182 3.47 0.92 13.92
CA ILE A 182 3.15 0.54 12.54
C ILE A 182 4.46 0.37 11.79
N GLY A 183 4.74 -0.85 11.35
CA GLY A 183 5.96 -1.18 10.64
C GLY A 183 5.80 -1.29 9.13
N ILE A 184 4.60 -1.61 8.64
CA ILE A 184 4.33 -1.71 7.21
C ILE A 184 2.94 -1.16 6.89
N VAL A 185 2.83 -0.49 5.74
CA VAL A 185 1.57 -0.07 5.12
C VAL A 185 1.52 -0.57 3.68
N GLY A 186 0.43 -1.26 3.32
CA GLY A 186 0.10 -1.63 1.94
C GLY A 186 -1.24 -1.04 1.52
N CYS A 187 -1.50 -1.05 0.22
CA CYS A 187 -2.72 -0.49 -0.37
C CYS A 187 -3.55 -1.56 -1.08
N ARG A 188 -4.72 -1.17 -1.57
CA ARG A 188 -5.58 -2.01 -2.39
C ARG A 188 -5.05 -2.06 -3.81
N LEU A 189 -4.85 -3.28 -4.33
CA LEU A 189 -4.50 -3.46 -5.73
C LEU A 189 -5.66 -4.11 -6.49
N LEU A 190 -5.93 -3.58 -7.67
CA LEU A 190 -6.90 -4.13 -8.62
C LEU A 190 -6.16 -4.74 -9.80
N TYR A 191 -6.76 -5.74 -10.41
CA TYR A 191 -6.38 -6.19 -11.75
C TYR A 191 -6.82 -5.18 -12.81
N PRO A 192 -6.28 -5.21 -14.04
CA PRO A 192 -6.66 -4.29 -15.12
C PRO A 192 -8.15 -4.28 -15.45
N GLU A 193 -8.84 -5.41 -15.30
CA GLU A 193 -10.28 -5.52 -15.48
C GLU A 193 -11.10 -4.99 -14.30
N GLY A 194 -10.43 -4.48 -13.25
CA GLY A 194 -11.04 -3.84 -12.09
C GLY A 194 -11.47 -4.79 -10.96
N SER A 195 -11.14 -6.09 -11.03
CA SER A 195 -11.36 -7.00 -9.90
C SER A 195 -10.25 -6.84 -8.83
N ILE A 196 -10.52 -7.27 -7.58
CA ILE A 196 -9.55 -7.21 -6.49
C ILE A 196 -8.41 -8.21 -6.74
N GLN A 197 -7.17 -7.73 -6.80
CA GLN A 197 -5.98 -8.54 -6.76
C GLN A 197 -5.48 -8.72 -5.32
N HIS A 198 -5.41 -7.61 -4.56
CA HIS A 198 -4.93 -7.58 -3.19
C HIS A 198 -5.79 -6.67 -2.30
N ALA A 199 -6.18 -7.21 -1.16
CA ALA A 199 -6.87 -6.48 -0.09
C ALA A 199 -6.38 -6.93 1.30
N GLY A 200 -5.06 -7.22 1.41
CA GLY A 200 -4.44 -7.81 2.60
C GLY A 200 -4.23 -9.32 2.46
N VAL A 201 -3.43 -9.88 3.36
CA VAL A 201 -3.10 -11.32 3.40
C VAL A 201 -3.52 -11.91 4.74
N VAL A 202 -4.15 -13.08 4.68
CA VAL A 202 -4.50 -13.93 5.82
C VAL A 202 -3.92 -15.34 5.62
N TYR A 203 -3.81 -16.11 6.70
CA TYR A 203 -3.45 -17.53 6.59
C TYR A 203 -4.72 -18.39 6.62
N VAL A 204 -4.86 -19.22 5.60
CA VAL A 204 -5.95 -20.21 5.51
C VAL A 204 -5.30 -21.58 5.35
N ASN A 205 -5.58 -22.49 6.28
CA ASN A 205 -4.99 -23.83 6.30
C ASN A 205 -3.44 -23.84 6.22
N GLY A 206 -2.80 -22.88 6.89
CA GLY A 206 -1.34 -22.76 6.93
C GLY A 206 -0.71 -22.08 5.72
N HIS A 207 -1.49 -21.62 4.74
CA HIS A 207 -1.01 -20.94 3.54
C HIS A 207 -1.43 -19.48 3.49
N PRO A 208 -0.54 -18.54 3.08
CA PRO A 208 -0.91 -17.15 2.88
C PRO A 208 -1.83 -17.02 1.66
N GLN A 209 -2.92 -16.27 1.83
CA GLN A 209 -3.90 -16.01 0.78
C GLN A 209 -4.30 -14.53 0.76
N HIS A 210 -4.50 -13.98 -0.44
CA HIS A 210 -5.03 -12.64 -0.61
C HIS A 210 -6.53 -12.62 -0.29
N VAL A 211 -6.92 -11.65 0.54
CA VAL A 211 -8.32 -11.44 0.93
C VAL A 211 -9.13 -10.98 -0.29
N SER A 212 -10.27 -11.62 -0.51
CA SER A 212 -11.26 -11.25 -1.55
C SER A 212 -10.68 -11.20 -2.98
N ARG A 213 -9.61 -11.93 -3.27
CA ARG A 213 -9.04 -12.02 -4.62
C ARG A 213 -10.10 -12.41 -5.65
N ASN A 214 -10.09 -11.76 -6.82
CA ASN A 214 -11.04 -11.94 -7.93
C ASN A 214 -12.48 -11.51 -7.61
N ARG A 215 -12.74 -10.84 -6.48
CA ARG A 215 -14.02 -10.21 -6.20
C ARG A 215 -14.08 -8.85 -6.90
N LYS A 216 -15.31 -8.30 -7.05
CA LYS A 216 -15.51 -6.97 -7.68
C LYS A 216 -14.69 -5.90 -6.97
N GLY A 217 -14.00 -5.05 -7.74
CA GLY A 217 -13.12 -4.00 -7.23
C GLY A 217 -13.81 -3.00 -6.30
N ASP A 218 -15.09 -2.87 -6.33
CA ASP A 218 -15.87 -1.99 -5.46
C ASP A 218 -16.53 -2.73 -4.28
N GLU A 219 -16.33 -4.04 -4.15
CA GLU A 219 -16.85 -4.82 -3.03
C GLU A 219 -16.23 -4.36 -1.71
N SER A 220 -17.06 -4.06 -0.71
CA SER A 220 -16.61 -3.56 0.58
C SER A 220 -16.07 -4.66 1.52
N GLY A 221 -16.40 -5.92 1.23
CA GLY A 221 -16.08 -7.05 2.10
C GLY A 221 -16.86 -7.05 3.43
N TYR A 222 -16.62 -8.08 4.24
CA TYR A 222 -17.23 -8.20 5.56
C TYR A 222 -16.74 -7.08 6.49
N PHE A 223 -17.68 -6.30 7.05
CA PHE A 223 -17.38 -5.10 7.86
C PHE A 223 -16.38 -4.16 7.18
N PHE A 224 -16.56 -3.92 5.88
CA PHE A 224 -15.70 -3.06 5.07
C PHE A 224 -14.22 -3.51 5.03
N SER A 225 -13.96 -4.80 5.12
CA SER A 225 -12.60 -5.36 5.24
C SER A 225 -11.70 -5.08 4.03
N THR A 226 -12.28 -4.89 2.85
CA THR A 226 -11.54 -4.54 1.62
C THR A 226 -11.50 -3.04 1.36
N ALA A 227 -12.46 -2.28 1.91
CA ALA A 227 -12.66 -0.87 1.56
C ALA A 227 -12.03 0.12 2.55
N LEU A 228 -11.76 -0.31 3.78
CA LEU A 228 -11.25 0.56 4.84
C LEU A 228 -9.91 0.05 5.38
N VAL A 229 -9.34 0.84 6.31
CA VAL A 229 -8.07 0.52 6.97
C VAL A 229 -8.23 -0.70 7.89
N ARG A 230 -7.33 -1.68 7.74
CA ARG A 230 -7.29 -2.93 8.54
C ARG A 230 -5.87 -3.31 8.92
N ASN A 231 -5.75 -4.10 9.98
CA ASN A 231 -4.51 -4.83 10.27
C ASN A 231 -4.63 -6.23 9.70
N TYR A 232 -3.64 -6.64 8.92
CA TYR A 232 -3.54 -7.98 8.36
C TYR A 232 -2.24 -8.67 8.80
N VAL A 233 -2.08 -9.93 8.44
CA VAL A 233 -0.86 -10.68 8.72
C VAL A 233 0.27 -10.17 7.84
N ALA A 234 -0.03 -9.88 6.59
CA ALA A 234 0.89 -9.33 5.61
C ALA A 234 0.16 -8.51 4.56
N VAL A 235 0.93 -7.76 3.78
CA VAL A 235 0.54 -7.13 2.51
C VAL A 235 1.54 -7.52 1.43
N THR A 236 1.18 -7.34 0.16
CA THR A 236 2.06 -7.70 -0.96
C THR A 236 3.19 -6.71 -1.17
N GLY A 237 4.34 -7.20 -1.60
CA GLY A 237 5.50 -6.40 -2.00
C GLY A 237 5.31 -5.59 -3.28
N ALA A 238 4.22 -5.80 -4.02
CA ALA A 238 3.93 -5.02 -5.23
C ALA A 238 3.74 -3.52 -4.93
N CYS A 239 3.20 -3.19 -3.73
CA CYS A 239 3.18 -1.82 -3.19
C CYS A 239 3.20 -1.89 -1.66
N MET A 240 4.38 -1.66 -1.06
CA MET A 240 4.62 -1.80 0.37
C MET A 240 5.51 -0.68 0.88
N MET A 241 5.00 0.11 1.85
CA MET A 241 5.79 1.16 2.51
C MET A 241 6.19 0.70 3.92
N THR A 242 7.44 1.02 4.31
CA THR A 242 7.99 0.70 5.64
C THR A 242 8.94 1.81 6.09
N PRO A 243 9.05 2.15 7.39
CA PRO A 243 10.11 3.02 7.89
C PRO A 243 11.48 2.39 7.65
N ARG A 244 12.48 3.23 7.30
CA ARG A 244 13.85 2.76 7.05
C ARG A 244 14.47 2.07 8.26
N ASP A 245 14.25 2.60 9.44
CA ASP A 245 14.76 2.03 10.69
C ASP A 245 14.18 0.63 10.98
N VAL A 246 12.88 0.43 10.70
CA VAL A 246 12.23 -0.89 10.78
C VAL A 246 12.85 -1.85 9.78
N PHE A 247 13.07 -1.41 8.52
CA PHE A 247 13.69 -2.24 7.49
C PHE A 247 15.10 -2.70 7.90
N LEU A 248 15.93 -1.77 8.37
CA LEU A 248 17.30 -2.05 8.78
C LEU A 248 17.35 -2.95 10.04
N LYS A 249 16.52 -2.65 11.04
CA LYS A 249 16.41 -3.42 12.28
C LYS A 249 16.02 -4.87 12.04
N THR A 250 15.12 -5.13 11.08
CA THR A 250 14.66 -6.49 10.75
C THR A 250 15.56 -7.20 9.75
N GLY A 251 16.63 -6.56 9.25
CA GLY A 251 17.58 -7.12 8.29
C GLY A 251 17.08 -7.14 6.86
N GLY A 252 16.05 -6.36 6.52
CA GLY A 252 15.51 -6.25 5.16
C GLY A 252 14.86 -7.53 4.63
N TYR A 253 14.81 -7.66 3.31
CA TYR A 253 14.28 -8.85 2.65
C TYR A 253 15.25 -10.04 2.75
N ASN A 254 14.72 -11.23 3.04
CA ASN A 254 15.50 -12.46 3.10
C ASN A 254 15.80 -12.97 1.67
N GLU A 255 17.06 -12.89 1.27
CA GLU A 255 17.53 -13.22 -0.07
C GLU A 255 17.42 -14.70 -0.44
N ARG A 256 17.11 -15.57 0.54
CA ARG A 256 16.80 -16.99 0.33
C ARG A 256 15.39 -17.21 -0.26
N PHE A 257 14.55 -16.17 -0.29
CA PHE A 257 13.26 -16.15 -0.98
C PHE A 257 13.36 -15.24 -2.21
N PRO A 258 13.91 -15.74 -3.33
CA PRO A 258 14.30 -14.88 -4.45
C PRO A 258 13.11 -14.24 -5.17
N ILE A 259 11.96 -14.91 -5.26
CA ILE A 259 10.78 -14.46 -6.02
C ILE A 259 9.53 -14.48 -5.15
N ASN A 260 9.13 -15.65 -4.63
CA ASN A 260 7.89 -15.80 -3.87
C ASN A 260 8.14 -15.72 -2.36
N TYR A 261 7.12 -15.24 -1.62
CA TYR A 261 7.08 -15.20 -0.16
C TYR A 261 8.11 -14.27 0.52
N ASN A 262 8.93 -13.55 -0.22
CA ASN A 262 9.89 -12.59 0.34
C ASN A 262 9.17 -11.44 1.09
N ASP A 263 8.06 -10.96 0.56
CA ASP A 263 7.18 -9.96 1.16
C ASP A 263 6.45 -10.49 2.41
N ILE A 264 5.95 -11.72 2.34
CA ILE A 264 5.30 -12.39 3.47
C ILE A 264 6.29 -12.59 4.62
N GLU A 265 7.47 -13.12 4.33
CA GLU A 265 8.55 -13.33 5.32
C GLU A 265 8.97 -12.00 5.96
N TYR A 266 9.13 -10.94 5.16
CA TYR A 266 9.44 -9.61 5.68
C TYR A 266 8.34 -9.09 6.60
N CYS A 267 7.06 -9.22 6.22
CA CYS A 267 5.94 -8.85 7.08
C CYS A 267 5.94 -9.63 8.40
N LEU A 268 6.27 -10.93 8.39
CA LEU A 268 6.34 -11.75 9.59
C LEU A 268 7.47 -11.29 10.52
N LYS A 269 8.66 -10.97 10.01
CA LYS A 269 9.76 -10.39 10.80
C LYS A 269 9.37 -9.07 11.47
N VAL A 270 8.72 -8.18 10.74
CA VAL A 270 8.23 -6.90 11.28
C VAL A 270 7.19 -7.14 12.37
N ARG A 271 6.30 -8.12 12.21
CA ARG A 271 5.35 -8.50 13.28
C ARG A 271 6.04 -9.10 14.50
N GLN A 272 7.06 -9.90 14.31
CA GLN A 272 7.86 -10.46 15.41
C GLN A 272 8.58 -9.37 16.22
N SER A 273 8.96 -8.25 15.59
CA SER A 273 9.52 -7.09 16.30
C SER A 273 8.48 -6.27 17.08
N GLY A 274 7.19 -6.65 17.03
CA GLY A 274 6.10 -6.01 17.76
C GLY A 274 5.29 -4.98 16.96
N ASP A 275 5.66 -4.73 15.70
CA ASP A 275 4.98 -3.76 14.86
C ASP A 275 3.80 -4.37 14.09
N ARG A 276 2.88 -3.53 13.68
CA ARG A 276 1.66 -3.91 12.97
C ARG A 276 1.82 -3.72 11.46
N ILE A 277 1.13 -4.58 10.72
CA ILE A 277 0.96 -4.46 9.28
C ILE A 277 -0.41 -3.84 9.02
N VAL A 278 -0.43 -2.72 8.35
CA VAL A 278 -1.65 -1.96 8.01
C VAL A 278 -1.92 -2.10 6.52
N TYR A 279 -3.14 -2.39 6.18
CA TYR A 279 -3.71 -2.30 4.84
C TYR A 279 -4.63 -1.07 4.79
N ASP A 280 -4.45 -0.21 3.80
CA ASP A 280 -5.34 0.93 3.54
C ASP A 280 -6.17 0.69 2.27
N GLY A 281 -7.43 0.25 2.46
CA GLY A 281 -8.36 0.02 1.36
C GLY A 281 -8.87 1.30 0.67
N THR A 282 -8.54 2.48 1.21
CA THR A 282 -8.88 3.77 0.59
C THR A 282 -7.82 4.25 -0.40
N CYS A 283 -6.62 3.68 -0.33
CA CYS A 283 -5.53 3.87 -1.28
C CYS A 283 -5.63 2.76 -2.35
N VAL A 284 -5.90 3.12 -3.59
CA VAL A 284 -6.20 2.16 -4.67
C VAL A 284 -5.26 2.37 -5.84
N LEU A 285 -4.63 1.29 -6.29
CA LEU A 285 -3.77 1.24 -7.47
C LEU A 285 -4.18 0.06 -8.35
N THR A 286 -3.78 0.06 -9.63
CA THR A 286 -3.89 -1.11 -10.50
C THR A 286 -2.52 -1.81 -10.58
N HIS A 287 -2.53 -3.14 -10.64
CA HIS A 287 -1.34 -3.97 -10.87
C HIS A 287 -1.60 -4.76 -12.15
N LEU A 288 -0.89 -4.41 -13.21
CA LEU A 288 -1.08 -4.86 -14.59
C LEU A 288 -0.77 -6.36 -14.79
#